data_168f37ca31a435506ec3b063a14ce711
#
_entry.id   168f37ca31a435506ec3b063a14ce711
#
_cell.length_a   1.000
_cell.length_b   1.000
_cell.length_c   1.000
_cell.angle_alpha   90.00
_cell.angle_beta   90.00
_cell.angle_gamma   90.00
#
_symmetry.space_group_name_H-M   'P 1'
#
loop_
_entity.id
_entity.type
_entity.pdbx_description
1 polymer ?
#
loop_
_entity_poly.entity_id
_entity_poly.type
_entity_poly.pdbx_seq_one_letter_code
_entity_poly.pdbx_strand_id
1 'polypeptide(L)'
;YTGNDTIFYEETTDNFGTHGAQVFFEYSDWLYKISPRFGISHILTDGATFTFNYGLYYQTPVYENIYLNTNRQENPEEIIVDSEGFVGNATMVASRTQSYEFGFNVQVGRTWAYSVAGWVKDMDQLSTAKTYRSALGDYQVASNGDYGVAKGIDLSLENKGMLVNTTIQY
;
A
#
# COMPACT_ATOMS: atom_id res chain seq x y z
N TYR A 1 -5.43 14.23 -7.01
CA TYR A 1 -6.47 13.23 -7.31
C TYR A 1 -7.80 13.93 -7.41
N THR A 2 -8.18 14.25 -8.60
CA THR A 2 -9.49 14.82 -8.93
C THR A 2 -10.20 13.78 -9.79
N GLY A 3 -10.79 12.78 -9.15
CA GLY A 3 -11.79 11.95 -9.80
C GLY A 3 -13.14 12.66 -9.64
N ASN A 4 -13.83 12.86 -10.71
CA ASN A 4 -15.15 13.49 -10.66
C ASN A 4 -16.27 12.47 -10.40
N ASP A 5 -15.95 11.18 -10.33
CA ASP A 5 -16.99 10.16 -10.40
C ASP A 5 -16.80 9.11 -9.31
N THR A 6 -17.70 9.10 -8.36
CA THR A 6 -17.87 7.98 -7.43
C THR A 6 -18.83 6.99 -8.08
N ILE A 7 -18.43 5.74 -8.18
CA ILE A 7 -19.25 4.70 -8.78
C ILE A 7 -19.85 3.86 -7.65
N PHE A 8 -21.16 3.88 -7.54
CA PHE A 8 -21.92 2.99 -6.67
C PHE A 8 -22.53 1.87 -7.50
N TYR A 9 -22.38 0.65 -7.02
CA TYR A 9 -23.12 -0.50 -7.53
C TYR A 9 -24.31 -0.76 -6.63
N GLU A 10 -25.50 -0.69 -7.17
CA GLU A 10 -26.70 -1.15 -6.52
C GLU A 10 -27.19 -2.39 -7.28
N GLU A 11 -27.28 -3.52 -6.59
CA GLU A 11 -27.92 -4.73 -7.14
C GLU A 11 -29.43 -4.49 -7.14
N THR A 12 -30.00 -4.35 -8.34
CA THR A 12 -31.45 -4.31 -8.50
C THR A 12 -31.93 -5.65 -9.05
N THR A 13 -32.92 -6.24 -8.39
CA THR A 13 -33.63 -7.40 -8.89
C THR A 13 -34.89 -6.90 -9.59
N ASP A 14 -35.00 -7.15 -10.89
CA ASP A 14 -36.26 -6.88 -11.60
C ASP A 14 -37.32 -7.91 -11.28
N ASN A 15 -38.56 -7.68 -11.75
CA ASN A 15 -39.69 -8.57 -11.53
C ASN A 15 -39.52 -9.95 -12.22
N PHE A 16 -38.47 -10.15 -12.98
CA PHE A 16 -38.14 -11.41 -13.69
C PHE A 16 -37.00 -12.16 -13.03
N GLY A 17 -36.46 -11.65 -11.91
CA GLY A 17 -35.33 -12.26 -11.21
C GLY A 17 -33.97 -12.06 -11.89
N THR A 18 -33.89 -11.11 -12.83
CA THR A 18 -32.65 -10.72 -13.46
C THR A 18 -31.91 -9.76 -12.54
N HIS A 19 -30.72 -10.12 -12.09
CA HIS A 19 -29.86 -9.22 -11.32
C HIS A 19 -29.21 -8.22 -12.28
N GLY A 20 -29.61 -6.96 -12.18
CA GLY A 20 -28.97 -5.85 -12.89
C GLY A 20 -28.09 -5.05 -11.94
N ALA A 21 -26.92 -4.66 -12.37
CA ALA A 21 -26.11 -3.67 -11.66
C ALA A 21 -26.45 -2.28 -12.21
N GLN A 22 -26.89 -1.39 -11.35
CA GLN A 22 -27.07 0.02 -11.70
C GLN A 22 -25.81 0.80 -11.28
N VAL A 23 -25.24 1.56 -12.20
CA VAL A 23 -24.04 2.36 -11.97
C VAL A 23 -24.44 3.81 -11.80
N PHE A 24 -24.10 4.38 -10.64
CA PHE A 24 -24.35 5.78 -10.35
C PHE A 24 -23.03 6.54 -10.34
N PHE A 25 -23.01 7.71 -10.96
CA PHE A 25 -21.87 8.61 -10.96
C PHE A 25 -22.16 9.79 -10.05
N GLU A 26 -21.29 10.02 -9.09
CA GLU A 26 -21.31 11.22 -8.25
C GLU A 26 -19.96 11.94 -8.33
N TYR A 27 -19.96 13.24 -8.05
CA TYR A 27 -18.72 13.99 -7.93
C TYR A 27 -17.94 13.51 -6.69
N SER A 28 -16.69 13.17 -6.89
CA SER A 28 -15.83 12.79 -5.78
C SER A 28 -15.34 14.01 -5.00
N ASP A 29 -15.28 13.87 -3.70
CA ASP A 29 -14.66 14.86 -2.83
C ASP A 29 -13.13 14.85 -2.93
N TRP A 30 -12.52 15.98 -2.59
CA TRP A 30 -11.07 16.06 -2.47
C TRP A 30 -10.59 15.13 -1.36
N LEU A 31 -9.72 14.20 -1.71
CA LEU A 31 -9.07 13.31 -0.75
C LEU A 31 -7.70 13.88 -0.37
N TYR A 32 -7.51 14.24 0.89
CA TYR A 32 -6.22 14.64 1.44
C TYR A 32 -5.84 13.74 2.61
N LYS A 33 -4.54 13.47 2.74
CA LYS A 33 -3.99 12.64 3.83
C LYS A 33 -2.77 13.32 4.42
N ILE A 34 -2.68 13.34 5.75
CA ILE A 34 -1.54 13.86 6.47
C ILE A 34 -0.62 12.69 6.81
N SER A 35 0.67 12.81 6.44
CA SER A 35 1.69 11.77 6.61
C SER A 35 2.74 12.22 7.63
N PRO A 36 2.47 12.16 8.94
CA PRO A 36 3.44 12.56 9.94
C PRO A 36 4.63 11.60 9.97
N ARG A 37 5.81 12.18 10.17
CA ARG A 37 7.06 11.44 10.33
C ARG A 37 7.81 12.04 11.50
N PHE A 38 8.38 11.17 12.31
CA PHE A 38 9.09 11.57 13.51
C PHE A 38 10.33 10.69 13.66
N GLY A 39 11.46 11.30 13.98
CA GLY A 39 12.72 10.59 14.23
C GLY A 39 13.43 11.19 15.41
N ILE A 40 14.00 10.33 16.24
CA ILE A 40 14.88 10.69 17.35
C ILE A 40 16.20 9.96 17.15
N SER A 41 17.29 10.67 17.41
CA SER A 41 18.63 10.10 17.58
C SER A 41 19.18 10.53 18.93
N HIS A 42 19.63 9.57 19.74
CA HIS A 42 20.17 9.83 21.05
C HIS A 42 21.55 9.17 21.22
N ILE A 43 22.51 9.96 21.64
CA ILE A 43 23.87 9.49 21.92
C ILE A 43 23.84 8.84 23.29
N LEU A 44 24.13 7.55 23.35
CA LEU A 44 24.20 6.78 24.58
C LEU A 44 25.58 6.86 25.23
N THR A 45 26.62 6.81 24.40
CA THR A 45 28.03 6.96 24.78
C THR A 45 28.81 7.61 23.61
N ASP A 46 30.08 7.95 23.80
CA ASP A 46 30.95 8.52 22.76
C ASP A 46 31.02 7.65 21.47
N GLY A 47 30.71 6.36 21.58
CA GLY A 47 30.73 5.44 20.44
C GLY A 47 29.40 4.76 20.16
N ALA A 48 28.31 5.10 20.85
CA ALA A 48 27.04 4.40 20.68
C ALA A 48 25.85 5.38 20.52
N THR A 49 25.04 5.15 19.50
CA THR A 49 23.87 5.96 19.19
C THR A 49 22.64 5.07 19.05
N PHE A 50 21.56 5.47 19.68
CA PHE A 50 20.22 4.91 19.48
C PHE A 50 19.43 5.78 18.54
N THR A 51 18.68 5.15 17.63
CA THR A 51 17.74 5.84 16.73
C THR A 51 16.36 5.21 16.84
N PHE A 52 15.35 6.05 16.73
CA PHE A 52 13.96 5.63 16.58
C PHE A 52 13.31 6.46 15.50
N ASN A 53 12.66 5.79 14.55
CA ASN A 53 11.90 6.43 13.50
C ASN A 53 10.46 5.90 13.49
N TYR A 54 9.53 6.81 13.33
CA TYR A 54 8.13 6.54 13.07
C TYR A 54 7.70 7.26 11.81
N GLY A 55 6.94 6.60 10.95
CA GLY A 55 6.38 7.22 9.77
C GLY A 55 5.02 6.66 9.41
N LEU A 56 4.11 7.56 9.06
CA LEU A 56 2.84 7.24 8.45
C LEU A 56 2.92 7.61 6.96
N TYR A 57 2.64 6.64 6.10
CA TYR A 57 2.75 6.79 4.64
C TYR A 57 1.43 6.44 3.99
N TYR A 58 1.07 7.19 2.95
CA TYR A 58 -0.07 6.90 2.09
C TYR A 58 0.39 6.76 0.65
N GLN A 59 -0.13 5.75 -0.02
CA GLN A 59 0.13 5.50 -1.43
C GLN A 59 -1.19 5.39 -2.17
N THR A 60 -1.35 6.21 -3.19
CA THR A 60 -2.52 6.14 -4.07
C THR A 60 -2.52 4.83 -4.83
N PRO A 61 -3.67 4.22 -5.07
CA PRO A 61 -3.78 3.07 -5.96
C PRO A 61 -3.22 3.39 -7.35
N VAL A 62 -2.78 2.37 -8.07
CA VAL A 62 -2.41 2.55 -9.48
C VAL A 62 -3.63 2.94 -10.30
N TYR A 63 -3.44 3.78 -11.32
CA TYR A 63 -4.54 4.30 -12.13
C TYR A 63 -5.36 3.22 -12.82
N GLU A 64 -4.74 2.10 -13.15
CA GLU A 64 -5.42 0.94 -13.69
C GLU A 64 -6.52 0.43 -12.75
N ASN A 65 -6.24 0.31 -11.45
CA ASN A 65 -7.22 -0.12 -10.46
C ASN A 65 -8.36 0.89 -10.23
N ILE A 66 -8.18 2.13 -10.69
CA ILE A 66 -9.18 3.19 -10.53
C ILE A 66 -10.04 3.32 -11.78
N TYR A 67 -9.41 3.30 -12.97
CA TYR A 67 -10.05 3.73 -14.22
C TYR A 67 -10.24 2.64 -15.26
N LEU A 68 -9.66 1.43 -15.07
CA LEU A 68 -9.77 0.38 -16.07
C LEU A 68 -11.24 0.00 -16.28
N ASN A 69 -11.68 0.07 -17.54
CA ASN A 69 -13.03 -0.30 -17.95
C ASN A 69 -14.20 0.43 -17.25
N THR A 70 -13.94 1.51 -16.53
CA THR A 70 -15.00 2.28 -15.86
C THR A 70 -16.00 2.90 -16.84
N ASN A 71 -15.61 3.20 -18.06
CA ASN A 71 -16.45 3.72 -19.12
C ASN A 71 -17.34 2.66 -19.79
N ARG A 72 -17.10 1.37 -19.56
CA ARG A 72 -17.84 0.24 -20.13
C ARG A 72 -18.84 -0.38 -19.16
N GLN A 73 -19.00 0.19 -17.98
CA GLN A 73 -19.87 -0.36 -16.92
C GLN A 73 -21.35 -0.31 -17.27
N GLU A 74 -21.75 0.49 -18.25
CA GLU A 74 -23.09 0.50 -18.80
C GLU A 74 -23.43 -0.80 -19.55
N ASN A 75 -22.42 -1.56 -19.97
CA ASN A 75 -22.58 -2.83 -20.66
C ASN A 75 -21.68 -3.91 -20.03
N PRO A 76 -22.10 -4.57 -18.97
CA PRO A 76 -21.29 -5.58 -18.27
C PRO A 76 -20.85 -6.76 -19.15
N GLU A 77 -21.58 -7.08 -20.21
CA GLU A 77 -21.23 -8.16 -21.14
C GLU A 77 -19.92 -7.86 -21.86
N GLU A 78 -19.69 -6.63 -22.25
CA GLU A 78 -18.45 -6.22 -22.93
C GLU A 78 -17.25 -6.31 -21.98
N ILE A 79 -17.44 -6.03 -20.68
CA ILE A 79 -16.38 -6.15 -19.69
C ILE A 79 -15.91 -7.58 -19.51
N ILE A 80 -16.86 -8.52 -19.49
CA ILE A 80 -16.54 -9.94 -19.32
C ILE A 80 -15.78 -10.49 -20.54
N VAL A 81 -16.16 -10.07 -21.72
CA VAL A 81 -15.60 -10.61 -22.97
C VAL A 81 -14.24 -9.95 -23.30
N ASP A 82 -14.12 -8.63 -23.14
CA ASP A 82 -12.97 -7.88 -23.65
C ASP A 82 -11.86 -7.67 -22.63
N SER A 83 -12.14 -7.83 -21.34
CA SER A 83 -11.25 -7.38 -20.25
C SER A 83 -10.96 -8.44 -19.22
N GLU A 84 -11.19 -9.71 -19.53
CA GLU A 84 -11.07 -10.79 -18.54
C GLU A 84 -11.91 -10.52 -17.28
N GLY A 85 -12.93 -9.67 -17.39
CA GLY A 85 -13.85 -9.33 -16.32
C GLY A 85 -13.28 -8.41 -15.24
N PHE A 86 -12.16 -7.71 -15.45
CA PHE A 86 -11.64 -6.77 -14.45
C PHE A 86 -12.16 -5.35 -14.66
N VAL A 87 -12.63 -4.73 -13.57
CA VAL A 87 -13.18 -3.37 -13.54
C VAL A 87 -12.47 -2.55 -12.47
N GLY A 88 -12.01 -1.37 -12.85
CA GLY A 88 -11.47 -0.39 -11.92
C GLY A 88 -12.54 0.18 -11.00
N ASN A 89 -12.13 0.75 -9.89
CA ASN A 89 -13.02 1.35 -8.89
C ASN A 89 -12.53 2.74 -8.47
N ALA A 90 -13.23 3.77 -8.90
CA ALA A 90 -12.91 5.16 -8.59
C ALA A 90 -13.10 5.52 -7.09
N THR A 91 -13.77 4.66 -6.31
CA THR A 91 -13.95 4.87 -4.87
C THR A 91 -12.77 4.36 -4.02
N MET A 92 -11.75 3.79 -4.65
CA MET A 92 -10.57 3.30 -3.93
C MET A 92 -9.86 4.42 -3.19
N VAL A 93 -9.46 4.12 -1.97
CA VAL A 93 -8.68 5.02 -1.12
C VAL A 93 -7.20 4.67 -1.14
N ALA A 94 -6.37 5.63 -0.73
CA ALA A 94 -4.93 5.39 -0.61
C ALA A 94 -4.63 4.33 0.45
N SER A 95 -3.76 3.38 0.13
CA SER A 95 -3.23 2.44 1.11
C SER A 95 -2.41 3.17 2.17
N ARG A 96 -2.41 2.64 3.38
CA ARG A 96 -1.74 3.22 4.54
C ARG A 96 -0.66 2.28 5.04
N THR A 97 0.53 2.82 5.32
CA THR A 97 1.63 2.09 5.96
C THR A 97 2.09 2.85 7.19
N GLN A 98 2.07 2.20 8.35
CA GLN A 98 2.72 2.66 9.57
C GLN A 98 4.05 1.94 9.72
N SER A 99 5.14 2.70 9.82
CA SER A 99 6.48 2.16 9.97
C SER A 99 7.09 2.57 11.29
N TYR A 100 7.65 1.60 11.97
CA TYR A 100 8.43 1.77 13.20
C TYR A 100 9.81 1.16 12.98
N GLU A 101 10.85 1.90 13.35
CA GLU A 101 12.23 1.45 13.20
C GLU A 101 13.04 1.85 14.43
N PHE A 102 13.79 0.90 14.98
CA PHE A 102 14.70 1.07 16.09
C PHE A 102 16.10 0.68 15.64
N GLY A 103 17.07 1.53 15.88
CA GLY A 103 18.44 1.27 15.47
C GLY A 103 19.44 1.54 16.60
N PHE A 104 20.47 0.72 16.63
CA PHE A 104 21.65 0.91 17.47
C PHE A 104 22.87 0.89 16.56
N ASN A 105 23.65 1.97 16.60
CA ASN A 105 24.92 2.07 15.91
C ASN A 105 26.01 2.18 16.96
N VAL A 106 27.01 1.31 16.89
CA VAL A 106 28.09 1.25 17.86
C VAL A 106 29.42 1.23 17.15
N GLN A 107 30.30 2.14 17.51
CA GLN A 107 31.67 2.17 17.09
C GLN A 107 32.58 1.58 18.17
N VAL A 108 33.41 0.61 17.81
CA VAL A 108 34.35 -0.03 18.71
C VAL A 108 35.79 0.30 18.26
N GLY A 109 36.45 1.10 19.04
CA GLY A 109 37.75 1.61 18.71
C GLY A 109 37.73 2.54 17.50
N ARG A 110 38.77 2.50 16.67
CA ARG A 110 38.93 3.37 15.50
C ARG A 110 38.50 2.72 14.17
N THR A 111 38.35 1.43 14.16
CA THR A 111 38.25 0.65 12.91
C THR A 111 36.97 -0.13 12.77
N TRP A 112 36.31 -0.52 13.86
CA TRP A 112 35.11 -1.32 13.82
C TRP A 112 33.85 -0.52 14.12
N ALA A 113 32.81 -0.77 13.34
CA ALA A 113 31.46 -0.31 13.63
C ALA A 113 30.46 -1.43 13.36
N TYR A 114 29.45 -1.53 14.19
CA TYR A 114 28.32 -2.41 13.95
C TYR A 114 27.01 -1.68 14.13
N SER A 115 26.02 -2.03 13.35
CA SER A 115 24.67 -1.55 13.51
C SER A 115 23.68 -2.70 13.56
N VAL A 116 22.66 -2.52 14.37
CA VAL A 116 21.51 -3.41 14.48
C VAL A 116 20.27 -2.55 14.36
N ALA A 117 19.42 -2.83 13.39
CA ALA A 117 18.13 -2.18 13.28
C ALA A 117 17.00 -3.23 13.26
N GLY A 118 15.93 -2.93 13.96
CA GLY A 118 14.69 -3.71 13.90
C GLY A 118 13.58 -2.83 13.40
N TRP A 119 12.74 -3.35 12.51
CA TRP A 119 11.65 -2.60 11.93
C TRP A 119 10.36 -3.41 11.81
N VAL A 120 9.24 -2.69 11.90
CA VAL A 120 7.90 -3.23 11.70
C VAL A 120 7.13 -2.26 10.82
N LYS A 121 6.43 -2.79 9.83
CA LYS A 121 5.52 -2.05 8.96
C LYS A 121 4.15 -2.70 8.99
N ASP A 122 3.15 -1.96 9.43
CA ASP A 122 1.75 -2.33 9.37
C ASP A 122 1.12 -1.65 8.16
N MET A 123 0.54 -2.44 7.27
CA MET A 123 -0.07 -1.98 6.04
C MET A 123 -1.54 -2.31 6.05
N ASP A 124 -2.39 -1.35 5.71
CA ASP A 124 -3.81 -1.54 5.53
C ASP A 124 -4.34 -0.84 4.28
N GLN A 125 -5.58 -1.12 3.92
CA GLN A 125 -6.20 -0.61 2.70
C GLN A 125 -5.42 -0.99 1.43
N LEU A 126 -4.74 -2.14 1.44
CA LEU A 126 -4.04 -2.62 0.27
C LEU A 126 -5.03 -2.92 -0.86
N SER A 127 -4.57 -2.72 -2.10
CA SER A 127 -5.38 -3.02 -3.27
C SER A 127 -5.58 -4.51 -3.41
N THR A 128 -6.82 -4.92 -3.56
CA THR A 128 -7.26 -6.29 -3.83
C THR A 128 -8.34 -6.28 -4.91
N ALA A 129 -8.80 -7.45 -5.31
CA ALA A 129 -9.94 -7.59 -6.22
C ALA A 129 -11.03 -8.43 -5.57
N LYS A 130 -12.26 -7.95 -5.64
CA LYS A 130 -13.45 -8.72 -5.24
C LYS A 130 -14.07 -9.34 -6.46
N THR A 131 -14.30 -10.66 -6.42
CA THR A 131 -14.98 -11.40 -7.49
C THR A 131 -16.48 -11.37 -7.25
N TYR A 132 -17.20 -10.96 -8.27
CA TYR A 132 -18.65 -10.99 -8.34
C TYR A 132 -19.08 -12.03 -9.37
N ARG A 133 -20.17 -12.75 -9.08
CA ARG A 133 -20.76 -13.74 -9.98
C ARG A 133 -21.98 -13.16 -10.64
N SER A 134 -22.04 -13.28 -11.97
CA SER A 134 -23.21 -12.93 -12.74
C SER A 134 -23.70 -14.11 -13.60
N ALA A 135 -24.87 -14.00 -14.17
CA ALA A 135 -25.41 -15.02 -15.09
C ALA A 135 -24.56 -15.16 -16.38
N LEU A 136 -23.78 -14.13 -16.72
CA LEU A 136 -22.96 -14.07 -17.93
C LEU A 136 -21.51 -14.51 -17.68
N GLY A 137 -21.08 -14.57 -16.44
CA GLY A 137 -19.74 -14.94 -16.04
C GLY A 137 -19.30 -14.23 -14.76
N ASP A 138 -18.12 -14.56 -14.29
CA ASP A 138 -17.52 -13.94 -13.14
C ASP A 138 -16.76 -12.68 -13.57
N TYR A 139 -16.83 -11.61 -12.79
CA TYR A 139 -16.04 -10.40 -12.99
C TYR A 139 -15.40 -9.95 -11.69
N GLN A 140 -14.32 -9.19 -11.77
CA GLN A 140 -13.55 -8.69 -10.64
C GLN A 140 -13.61 -7.17 -10.59
N VAL A 141 -13.80 -6.63 -9.40
CA VAL A 141 -13.79 -5.19 -9.15
C VAL A 141 -12.65 -4.86 -8.20
N ALA A 142 -11.83 -3.89 -8.58
CA ALA A 142 -10.77 -3.37 -7.73
C ALA A 142 -11.34 -2.85 -6.41
N SER A 143 -10.71 -3.16 -5.30
CA SER A 143 -11.17 -2.81 -3.96
C SER A 143 -9.99 -2.56 -3.02
N ASN A 144 -10.24 -1.87 -1.93
CA ASN A 144 -9.37 -1.87 -0.76
C ASN A 144 -9.89 -2.89 0.24
N GLY A 145 -9.03 -3.70 0.81
CA GLY A 145 -9.50 -4.67 1.80
C GLY A 145 -8.42 -5.50 2.45
N ASP A 146 -7.26 -5.59 1.82
CA ASP A 146 -6.18 -6.38 2.35
C ASP A 146 -5.35 -5.60 3.37
N TYR A 147 -4.74 -6.34 4.26
CA TYR A 147 -3.78 -5.85 5.23
C TYR A 147 -2.52 -6.71 5.20
N GLY A 148 -1.42 -6.15 5.64
CA GLY A 148 -0.15 -6.85 5.71
C GLY A 148 0.71 -6.35 6.84
N VAL A 149 1.55 -7.22 7.37
CA VAL A 149 2.58 -6.89 8.36
C VAL A 149 3.91 -7.37 7.83
N ALA A 150 4.87 -6.47 7.73
CA ALA A 150 6.26 -6.81 7.44
C ALA A 150 7.13 -6.42 8.62
N LYS A 151 8.05 -7.28 9.01
CA LYS A 151 9.01 -7.04 10.09
C LYS A 151 10.35 -7.68 9.77
N GLY A 152 11.41 -7.05 10.22
CA GLY A 152 12.76 -7.54 9.97
C GLY A 152 13.76 -6.99 10.95
N ILE A 153 14.96 -7.56 10.87
CA ILE A 153 16.15 -7.12 11.58
C ILE A 153 17.26 -6.99 10.56
N ASP A 154 17.89 -5.83 10.52
CA ASP A 154 19.05 -5.55 9.69
C ASP A 154 20.31 -5.51 10.56
N LEU A 155 21.33 -6.22 10.15
CA LEU A 155 22.63 -6.27 10.81
C LEU A 155 23.70 -5.75 9.86
N SER A 156 24.56 -4.88 10.33
CA SER A 156 25.71 -4.43 9.56
C SER A 156 26.96 -4.45 10.43
N LEU A 157 28.05 -4.95 9.87
CA LEU A 157 29.39 -4.93 10.45
C LEU A 157 30.36 -4.29 9.47
N GLU A 158 31.00 -3.24 9.90
CA GLU A 158 32.01 -2.52 9.12
C GLU A 158 33.37 -2.57 9.80
N ASN A 159 34.40 -2.82 9.00
CA ASN A 159 35.79 -2.64 9.39
C ASN A 159 36.49 -1.67 8.42
N LYS A 160 37.01 -0.57 8.98
CA LYS A 160 37.84 0.40 8.24
C LYS A 160 39.30 0.19 8.61
N GLY A 161 39.89 -0.87 8.08
CA GLY A 161 41.32 -1.14 8.25
C GLY A 161 42.19 -0.25 7.36
N MET A 162 43.48 -0.17 7.69
CA MET A 162 44.44 0.67 6.95
C MET A 162 44.66 0.20 5.50
N LEU A 163 44.47 -1.11 5.21
CA LEU A 163 44.72 -1.71 3.90
C LEU A 163 43.46 -2.28 3.25
N VAL A 164 42.45 -2.66 4.04
CA VAL A 164 41.22 -3.30 3.55
C VAL A 164 40.02 -2.78 4.32
N ASN A 165 39.00 -2.34 3.60
CA ASN A 165 37.70 -2.03 4.18
C ASN A 165 36.76 -3.22 3.89
N THR A 166 36.07 -3.71 4.91
CA THR A 166 35.12 -4.80 4.79
C THR A 166 33.76 -4.38 5.35
N THR A 167 32.69 -4.63 4.60
CA THR A 167 31.31 -4.44 5.06
C THR A 167 30.54 -5.73 4.87
N ILE A 168 29.89 -6.20 5.90
CA ILE A 168 28.99 -7.36 5.91
C ILE A 168 27.60 -6.85 6.30
N GLN A 169 26.61 -7.16 5.49
CA GLN A 169 25.21 -6.79 5.72
C GLN A 169 24.32 -8.02 5.58
N TYR A 170 23.36 -8.14 6.51
CA TYR A 170 22.33 -9.19 6.51
C TYR A 170 20.97 -8.60 6.85
#